data_6a3dd1d2e10130d7c8439ccdbeaaff65
#
_entry.id   6a3dd1d2e10130d7c8439ccdbeaaff65
#
_cell.length_a   1.000
_cell.length_b   1.000
_cell.length_c   1.000
_cell.angle_alpha   90.00
_cell.angle_beta   90.00
_cell.angle_gamma   90.00
#
_symmetry.space_group_name_H-M   'P 1'
#
loop_
_entity.id
_entity.type
_entity.pdbx_description
1 polymer ?
#
loop_
_entity_poly.entity_id
_entity_poly.type
_entity_poly.pdbx_seq_one_letter_code
_entity_poly.pdbx_strand_id
1 'polypeptide(L)'
;MKEPAAVTPEFSRPVPADSVGPQPLLRRIEAGPAEREGLAKRFDLLALDRLEASLELSREKGEVIRLQGHFIADVVQSCVVTLGPVPAHLEVDFEMTFSASAVEPAVADLDPLAEEGPEPIPEGLIDLGEAVAQQLAVALDPYPRAPGASLEALEEAKKVAGQGMGEAARNPFAELASLRKKAGSGPE
;
A
#
# COMPACT_ATOMS: atom_id res chain seq x y z
N MET A 1 -0.69 29.16 -8.40
CA MET A 1 -0.41 27.75 -8.09
C MET A 1 -1.65 26.98 -8.50
N LYS A 2 -1.53 25.96 -9.34
CA LYS A 2 -2.65 25.15 -9.82
C LYS A 2 -2.96 24.14 -8.70
N GLU A 3 -4.14 24.22 -8.12
CA GLU A 3 -4.60 23.18 -7.17
C GLU A 3 -4.45 21.81 -7.83
N PRO A 4 -3.90 20.81 -7.11
CA PRO A 4 -3.89 19.45 -7.64
C PRO A 4 -5.35 19.03 -7.85
N ALA A 5 -5.65 18.53 -9.05
CA ALA A 5 -6.97 18.00 -9.35
C ALA A 5 -7.28 16.92 -8.31
N ALA A 6 -8.45 17.02 -7.65
CA ALA A 6 -8.91 16.02 -6.71
C ALA A 6 -8.91 14.66 -7.42
N VAL A 7 -8.03 13.77 -6.99
CA VAL A 7 -7.99 12.40 -7.51
C VAL A 7 -9.23 11.70 -6.97
N THR A 8 -10.12 11.29 -7.85
CA THR A 8 -11.30 10.50 -7.45
C THR A 8 -10.81 9.14 -6.98
N PRO A 9 -11.13 8.72 -5.73
CA PRO A 9 -10.73 7.40 -5.24
C PRO A 9 -11.29 6.28 -6.13
N GLU A 10 -10.53 5.23 -6.34
CA GLU A 10 -10.91 4.06 -7.14
C GLU A 10 -12.08 3.30 -6.51
N PHE A 11 -12.15 3.32 -5.17
CA PHE A 11 -13.18 2.68 -4.37
C PHE A 11 -13.75 3.68 -3.38
N SER A 12 -14.87 4.32 -3.72
CA SER A 12 -15.47 5.41 -2.94
C SER A 12 -16.88 5.04 -2.46
N ARG A 13 -17.12 5.27 -1.16
CA ARG A 13 -18.43 5.04 -0.48
C ARG A 13 -18.68 6.16 0.54
N PRO A 14 -18.95 7.38 0.07
CA PRO A 14 -19.09 8.54 0.96
C PRO A 14 -20.32 8.43 1.84
N VAL A 15 -20.15 8.77 3.12
CA VAL A 15 -21.21 8.86 4.13
C VAL A 15 -21.18 10.26 4.73
N PRO A 16 -22.31 11.00 4.74
CA PRO A 16 -22.38 12.29 5.42
C PRO A 16 -22.13 12.13 6.93
N ALA A 17 -21.18 12.87 7.47
CA ALA A 17 -20.85 12.85 8.89
C ALA A 17 -22.08 13.19 9.77
N ASP A 18 -22.96 14.08 9.30
CA ASP A 18 -24.19 14.44 10.01
C ASP A 18 -25.20 13.28 10.11
N SER A 19 -25.08 12.27 9.24
CA SER A 19 -25.94 11.08 9.30
C SER A 19 -25.51 10.08 10.39
N VAL A 20 -24.32 10.27 10.95
CA VAL A 20 -23.78 9.40 12.01
C VAL A 20 -24.22 9.95 13.37
N GLY A 21 -25.08 9.19 14.04
CA GLY A 21 -25.57 9.49 15.39
C GLY A 21 -24.85 8.70 16.48
N PRO A 22 -25.38 8.75 17.72
CA PRO A 22 -24.86 7.94 18.82
C PRO A 22 -25.22 6.44 18.69
N GLN A 23 -26.22 6.11 17.87
CA GLN A 23 -26.52 4.74 17.52
C GLN A 23 -25.63 4.27 16.39
N PRO A 24 -25.06 3.05 16.46
CA PRO A 24 -24.17 2.52 15.43
C PRO A 24 -24.83 2.48 14.05
N LEU A 25 -24.14 3.04 13.06
CA LEU A 25 -24.51 2.98 11.66
C LEU A 25 -23.69 1.85 11.00
N LEU A 26 -24.35 0.73 10.74
CA LEU A 26 -23.71 -0.43 10.12
C LEU A 26 -23.68 -0.28 8.58
N ARG A 27 -22.55 -0.59 7.98
CA ARG A 27 -22.38 -0.63 6.53
C ARG A 27 -21.59 -1.89 6.12
N ARG A 28 -22.02 -2.52 5.05
CA ARG A 28 -21.24 -3.52 4.35
C ARG A 28 -20.95 -3.03 2.95
N ILE A 29 -19.69 -3.06 2.57
CA ILE A 29 -19.21 -2.61 1.27
C ILE A 29 -18.36 -3.68 0.62
N GLU A 30 -18.37 -3.70 -0.71
CA GLU A 30 -17.61 -4.61 -1.55
C GLU A 30 -17.06 -3.84 -2.74
N ALA A 31 -15.81 -4.10 -3.09
CA ALA A 31 -15.20 -3.52 -4.27
C ALA A 31 -15.60 -4.31 -5.53
N GLY A 32 -16.19 -3.61 -6.50
CA GLY A 32 -16.50 -4.17 -7.81
C GLY A 32 -15.25 -4.47 -8.65
N PRO A 33 -15.37 -5.21 -9.77
CA PRO A 33 -14.21 -5.60 -10.58
C PRO A 33 -13.35 -4.43 -11.05
N ALA A 34 -13.94 -3.32 -11.50
CA ALA A 34 -13.22 -2.14 -11.97
C ALA A 34 -12.51 -1.41 -10.81
N GLU A 35 -13.15 -1.36 -9.62
CA GLU A 35 -12.57 -0.78 -8.41
C GLU A 35 -11.36 -1.61 -7.94
N ARG A 36 -11.48 -2.94 -7.93
CA ARG A 36 -10.37 -3.85 -7.60
C ARG A 36 -9.19 -3.70 -8.58
N GLU A 37 -9.46 -3.56 -9.88
CA GLU A 37 -8.43 -3.30 -10.88
C GLU A 37 -7.73 -1.95 -10.62
N GLY A 38 -8.48 -0.90 -10.27
CA GLY A 38 -7.95 0.39 -9.90
C GLY A 38 -7.04 0.32 -8.68
N LEU A 39 -7.52 -0.30 -7.60
CA LEU A 39 -6.76 -0.50 -6.36
C LEU A 39 -5.52 -1.37 -6.57
N ALA A 40 -5.60 -2.43 -7.39
CA ALA A 40 -4.45 -3.25 -7.73
C ALA A 40 -3.35 -2.43 -8.41
N LYS A 41 -3.72 -1.53 -9.33
CA LYS A 41 -2.76 -0.60 -9.95
C LYS A 41 -2.17 0.40 -8.96
N ARG A 42 -3.00 0.95 -8.07
CA ARG A 42 -2.58 1.91 -7.05
C ARG A 42 -1.55 1.32 -6.09
N PHE A 43 -1.73 0.06 -5.70
CA PHE A 43 -0.89 -0.64 -4.70
C PHE A 43 0.16 -1.57 -5.32
N ASP A 44 0.37 -1.51 -6.65
CA ASP A 44 1.32 -2.35 -7.39
C ASP A 44 1.11 -3.86 -7.13
N LEU A 45 -0.15 -4.28 -7.04
CA LEU A 45 -0.54 -5.68 -6.92
C LEU A 45 -0.65 -6.33 -8.30
N LEU A 46 -0.31 -7.61 -8.39
CA LEU A 46 -0.58 -8.42 -9.58
C LEU A 46 -2.08 -8.68 -9.74
N ALA A 47 -2.81 -8.85 -8.62
CA ALA A 47 -4.27 -8.96 -8.60
C ALA A 47 -4.83 -8.56 -7.22
N LEU A 48 -6.09 -8.13 -7.21
CA LEU A 48 -6.96 -8.00 -6.04
C LEU A 48 -8.26 -8.73 -6.37
N ASP A 49 -8.37 -9.99 -5.92
CA ASP A 49 -9.46 -10.87 -6.33
C ASP A 49 -10.72 -10.63 -5.48
N ARG A 50 -10.55 -10.17 -4.24
CA ARG A 50 -11.62 -9.87 -3.32
C ARG A 50 -11.26 -8.68 -2.42
N LEU A 51 -12.23 -7.84 -2.13
CA LEU A 51 -12.17 -6.84 -1.05
C LEU A 51 -13.60 -6.57 -0.56
N GLU A 52 -13.90 -6.99 0.66
CA GLU A 52 -15.16 -6.79 1.34
C GLU A 52 -14.90 -6.23 2.73
N ALA A 53 -15.76 -5.35 3.20
CA ALA A 53 -15.67 -4.84 4.56
C ALA A 53 -17.04 -4.72 5.25
N SER A 54 -17.05 -4.99 6.54
CA SER A 54 -18.15 -4.72 7.48
C SER A 54 -17.71 -3.58 8.39
N LEU A 55 -18.48 -2.52 8.45
CA LEU A 55 -18.09 -1.26 9.05
C LEU A 55 -19.18 -0.79 10.03
N GLU A 56 -18.75 -0.25 11.15
CA GLU A 56 -19.61 0.36 12.16
C GLU A 56 -19.12 1.77 12.45
N LEU A 57 -19.98 2.77 12.22
CA LEU A 57 -19.72 4.15 12.57
C LEU A 57 -20.57 4.56 13.75
N SER A 58 -19.99 5.22 14.72
CA SER A 58 -20.69 5.79 15.86
C SER A 58 -20.12 7.16 16.22
N ARG A 59 -21.01 8.07 16.64
CA ARG A 59 -20.58 9.37 17.15
C ARG A 59 -20.30 9.26 18.64
N GLU A 60 -19.08 9.59 19.02
CA GLU A 60 -18.67 9.68 20.43
C GLU A 60 -19.00 11.03 21.04
N LYS A 61 -18.57 11.23 22.28
CA LYS A 61 -18.72 12.51 22.96
C LYS A 61 -17.95 13.60 22.21
N GLY A 62 -18.62 14.70 21.86
CA GLY A 62 -18.07 15.77 21.04
C GLY A 62 -18.35 15.56 19.55
N GLU A 63 -17.41 15.98 18.69
CA GLU A 63 -17.53 15.92 17.23
C GLU A 63 -16.76 14.73 16.63
N VAL A 64 -16.28 13.82 17.48
CA VAL A 64 -15.50 12.66 17.04
C VAL A 64 -16.43 11.55 16.55
N ILE A 65 -16.17 11.05 15.36
CA ILE A 65 -16.81 9.86 14.81
C ILE A 65 -15.78 8.72 14.81
N ARG A 66 -16.15 7.61 15.45
CA ARG A 66 -15.36 6.37 15.44
C ARG A 66 -15.88 5.48 14.31
N LEU A 67 -14.94 4.96 13.53
CA LEU A 67 -15.15 3.91 12.55
C LEU A 67 -14.43 2.65 13.04
N GLN A 68 -15.19 1.60 13.28
CA GLN A 68 -14.64 0.25 13.48
C GLN A 68 -14.93 -0.57 12.23
N GLY A 69 -13.93 -1.26 11.74
CA GLY A 69 -14.02 -2.03 10.52
C GLY A 69 -13.38 -3.38 10.61
N HIS A 70 -13.93 -4.32 9.87
CA HIS A 70 -13.37 -5.62 9.60
C HIS A 70 -13.39 -5.80 8.09
N PHE A 71 -12.23 -6.08 7.47
CA PHE A 71 -12.19 -6.38 6.04
C PHE A 71 -11.51 -7.71 5.74
N ILE A 72 -11.92 -8.29 4.60
CA ILE A 72 -11.32 -9.48 4.02
C ILE A 72 -10.85 -9.12 2.62
N ALA A 73 -9.60 -9.45 2.30
CA ALA A 73 -9.03 -9.26 0.97
C ALA A 73 -8.24 -10.49 0.51
N ASP A 74 -8.37 -10.84 -0.77
CA ASP A 74 -7.52 -11.81 -1.44
C ASP A 74 -6.66 -11.05 -2.45
N VAL A 75 -5.35 -11.02 -2.21
CA VAL A 75 -4.37 -10.25 -2.99
C VAL A 75 -3.31 -11.14 -3.61
N VAL A 76 -2.73 -10.69 -4.70
CA VAL A 76 -1.53 -11.32 -5.29
C VAL A 76 -0.47 -10.25 -5.44
N GLN A 77 0.61 -10.37 -4.66
CA GLN A 77 1.76 -9.47 -4.69
C GLN A 77 2.88 -10.05 -5.55
N SER A 78 3.83 -9.22 -5.95
CA SER A 78 5.04 -9.66 -6.66
C SER A 78 6.13 -10.02 -5.65
N CYS A 79 6.68 -11.23 -5.74
CA CYS A 79 7.81 -11.63 -4.90
C CYS A 79 9.01 -10.71 -5.11
N VAL A 80 9.57 -10.15 -4.04
CA VAL A 80 10.74 -9.24 -4.13
C VAL A 80 12.02 -9.90 -4.62
N VAL A 81 12.09 -11.25 -4.61
CA VAL A 81 13.27 -12.01 -5.05
C VAL A 81 13.10 -12.54 -6.48
N THR A 82 11.96 -13.18 -6.77
CA THR A 82 11.74 -13.91 -8.01
C THR A 82 10.83 -13.19 -9.00
N LEU A 83 10.15 -12.11 -8.57
CA LEU A 83 9.10 -11.41 -9.29
C LEU A 83 7.88 -12.29 -9.62
N GLY A 84 7.83 -13.50 -9.10
CA GLY A 84 6.69 -14.40 -9.24
C GLY A 84 5.52 -14.02 -8.33
N PRO A 85 4.32 -14.57 -8.58
CA PRO A 85 3.13 -14.25 -7.80
C PRO A 85 3.21 -14.84 -6.38
N VAL A 86 2.77 -14.04 -5.41
CA VAL A 86 2.62 -14.41 -4.00
C VAL A 86 1.18 -14.11 -3.60
N PRO A 87 0.28 -15.11 -3.60
CA PRO A 87 -1.07 -14.95 -3.12
C PRO A 87 -1.08 -14.83 -1.59
N ALA A 88 -1.93 -13.94 -1.08
CA ALA A 88 -2.17 -13.75 0.34
C ALA A 88 -3.65 -13.51 0.62
N HIS A 89 -4.13 -14.07 1.72
CA HIS A 89 -5.45 -13.82 2.29
C HIS A 89 -5.28 -12.94 3.52
N LEU A 90 -5.94 -11.79 3.52
CA LEU A 90 -5.89 -10.81 4.59
C LEU A 90 -7.25 -10.75 5.28
N GLU A 91 -7.27 -10.83 6.60
CA GLU A 91 -8.43 -10.63 7.44
C GLU A 91 -8.00 -9.70 8.58
N VAL A 92 -8.53 -8.48 8.59
CA VAL A 92 -8.01 -7.39 9.41
C VAL A 92 -9.14 -6.64 10.08
N ASP A 93 -9.01 -6.48 11.41
CA ASP A 93 -9.80 -5.54 12.20
C ASP A 93 -9.05 -4.22 12.32
N PHE A 94 -9.74 -3.10 12.19
CA PHE A 94 -9.15 -1.78 12.31
C PHE A 94 -10.09 -0.78 12.97
N GLU A 95 -9.50 0.29 13.49
CA GLU A 95 -10.24 1.41 14.06
C GLU A 95 -9.64 2.73 13.56
N MET A 96 -10.50 3.67 13.21
CA MET A 96 -10.13 5.03 12.82
C MET A 96 -11.06 6.03 13.51
N THR A 97 -10.57 7.22 13.76
CA THR A 97 -11.37 8.31 14.30
C THR A 97 -11.35 9.50 13.37
N PHE A 98 -12.47 10.18 13.24
CA PHE A 98 -12.64 11.35 12.37
C PHE A 98 -13.19 12.52 13.17
N SER A 99 -12.77 13.75 12.85
CA SER A 99 -13.34 14.96 13.43
C SER A 99 -13.39 16.11 12.43
N ALA A 100 -14.49 16.84 12.43
CA ALA A 100 -14.62 18.05 11.62
C ALA A 100 -13.66 19.18 12.06
N SER A 101 -13.21 19.15 13.33
CA SER A 101 -12.23 20.08 13.87
C SER A 101 -10.77 19.64 13.70
N ALA A 102 -10.55 18.43 13.19
CA ALA A 102 -9.20 17.96 12.91
C ALA A 102 -8.58 18.73 11.74
N VAL A 103 -7.30 19.04 11.87
CA VAL A 103 -6.51 19.71 10.83
C VAL A 103 -5.38 18.77 10.48
N GLU A 104 -5.13 18.56 9.19
CA GLU A 104 -3.95 17.80 8.75
C GLU A 104 -2.68 18.44 9.35
N PRO A 105 -1.87 17.69 10.12
CA PRO A 105 -0.63 18.21 10.64
C PRO A 105 0.30 18.57 9.48
N ALA A 106 0.98 19.71 9.58
CA ALA A 106 2.03 20.03 8.62
C ALA A 106 3.14 18.96 8.75
N VAL A 107 3.75 18.57 7.63
CA VAL A 107 4.80 17.52 7.59
C VAL A 107 5.95 17.81 8.58
N ALA A 108 6.19 19.09 8.89
CA ALA A 108 7.20 19.53 9.86
C ALA A 108 6.82 19.28 11.33
N ASP A 109 5.54 19.02 11.62
CA ASP A 109 5.02 18.89 13.00
C ASP A 109 4.70 17.42 13.34
N LEU A 110 5.05 16.47 12.47
CA LEU A 110 4.84 15.05 12.71
C LEU A 110 5.85 14.56 13.76
N ASP A 111 5.37 14.33 14.97
CA ASP A 111 6.11 13.59 16.01
C ASP A 111 5.80 12.09 15.85
N PRO A 112 6.80 11.24 15.52
CA PRO A 112 6.58 9.80 15.33
C PRO A 112 6.11 9.06 16.60
N LEU A 113 6.18 9.72 17.77
CA LEU A 113 5.75 9.17 19.06
C LEU A 113 4.43 9.77 19.56
N ALA A 114 3.85 10.74 18.84
CA ALA A 114 2.54 11.27 19.19
C ALA A 114 1.45 10.23 18.88
N GLU A 115 0.43 10.20 19.73
CA GLU A 115 -0.79 9.43 19.41
C GLU A 115 -1.43 10.02 18.15
N GLU A 116 -1.84 9.14 17.23
CA GLU A 116 -2.53 9.55 16.01
C GLU A 116 -3.84 10.27 16.39
N GLY A 117 -3.96 11.52 15.98
CA GLY A 117 -5.17 12.30 16.17
C GLY A 117 -6.28 11.87 15.21
N PRO A 118 -7.52 12.34 15.41
CA PRO A 118 -8.60 12.05 14.48
C PRO A 118 -8.29 12.63 13.09
N GLU A 119 -8.68 11.90 12.05
CA GLU A 119 -8.57 12.36 10.67
C GLU A 119 -9.59 13.49 10.37
N PRO A 120 -9.25 14.40 9.47
CA PRO A 120 -10.18 15.45 9.06
C PRO A 120 -11.34 14.87 8.23
N ILE A 121 -12.51 15.55 8.30
CA ILE A 121 -13.69 15.22 7.50
C ILE A 121 -13.81 16.26 6.38
N PRO A 122 -13.24 16.03 5.19
CA PRO A 122 -13.33 16.97 4.09
C PRO A 122 -14.79 17.08 3.61
N GLU A 123 -15.25 18.30 3.41
CA GLU A 123 -16.61 18.60 2.90
C GLU A 123 -17.77 17.92 3.69
N GLY A 124 -17.52 17.50 4.94
CA GLY A 124 -18.51 16.84 5.78
C GLY A 124 -18.79 15.39 5.37
N LEU A 125 -17.92 14.75 4.56
CA LEU A 125 -18.06 13.39 4.07
C LEU A 125 -16.94 12.50 4.61
N ILE A 126 -17.30 11.31 5.04
CA ILE A 126 -16.37 10.22 5.38
C ILE A 126 -16.45 9.19 4.25
N ASP A 127 -15.35 8.98 3.53
CA ASP A 127 -15.31 7.97 2.47
C ASP A 127 -14.86 6.62 3.04
N LEU A 128 -15.84 5.73 3.23
CA LEU A 128 -15.61 4.41 3.79
C LEU A 128 -14.79 3.50 2.87
N GLY A 129 -14.92 3.68 1.57
CA GLY A 129 -14.14 2.92 0.59
C GLY A 129 -12.66 3.30 0.65
N GLU A 130 -12.35 4.60 0.71
CA GLU A 130 -10.99 5.10 0.87
C GLU A 130 -10.39 4.68 2.21
N ALA A 131 -11.15 4.74 3.31
CA ALA A 131 -10.71 4.26 4.61
C ALA A 131 -10.28 2.78 4.57
N VAL A 132 -11.08 1.91 3.93
CA VAL A 132 -10.72 0.48 3.74
C VAL A 132 -9.50 0.32 2.84
N ALA A 133 -9.39 1.12 1.78
CA ALA A 133 -8.24 1.07 0.87
C ALA A 133 -6.93 1.46 1.57
N GLN A 134 -6.96 2.47 2.45
CA GLN A 134 -5.81 2.87 3.27
C GLN A 134 -5.39 1.75 4.22
N GLN A 135 -6.35 1.12 4.91
CA GLN A 135 -6.07 0.01 5.81
C GLN A 135 -5.56 -1.24 5.07
N LEU A 136 -6.06 -1.49 3.85
CA LEU A 136 -5.51 -2.53 2.98
C LEU A 136 -4.04 -2.25 2.66
N ALA A 137 -3.68 -1.01 2.30
CA ALA A 137 -2.30 -0.64 1.98
C ALA A 137 -1.34 -0.89 3.16
N VAL A 138 -1.79 -0.59 4.38
CA VAL A 138 -1.00 -0.83 5.61
C VAL A 138 -0.86 -2.33 5.92
N ALA A 139 -1.87 -3.13 5.58
CA ALA A 139 -1.89 -4.57 5.85
C ALA A 139 -1.08 -5.41 4.83
N LEU A 140 -0.74 -4.84 3.68
CA LEU A 140 0.09 -5.55 2.68
C LEU A 140 1.48 -5.85 3.23
N ASP A 141 2.02 -7.03 2.87
CA ASP A 141 3.42 -7.34 3.18
C ASP A 141 4.35 -6.42 2.37
N PRO A 142 5.20 -5.59 3.02
CA PRO A 142 6.12 -4.72 2.30
C PRO A 142 7.24 -5.47 1.56
N TYR A 143 7.48 -6.76 1.89
CA TYR A 143 8.52 -7.59 1.30
C TYR A 143 8.03 -9.00 0.97
N PRO A 144 7.01 -9.16 0.11
CA PRO A 144 6.40 -10.45 -0.16
C PRO A 144 7.40 -11.43 -0.78
N ARG A 145 7.44 -12.66 -0.25
CA ARG A 145 8.35 -13.70 -0.73
C ARG A 145 7.59 -14.99 -1.02
N ALA A 146 7.83 -15.52 -2.21
CA ALA A 146 7.35 -16.85 -2.55
C ALA A 146 8.04 -17.94 -1.69
N PRO A 147 7.36 -19.04 -1.36
CA PRO A 147 7.97 -20.16 -0.64
C PRO A 147 9.26 -20.63 -1.32
N GLY A 148 10.35 -20.72 -0.54
CA GLY A 148 11.67 -21.12 -1.05
C GLY A 148 12.42 -20.06 -1.86
N ALA A 149 11.90 -18.84 -1.99
CA ALA A 149 12.62 -17.75 -2.65
C ALA A 149 13.78 -17.27 -1.79
N SER A 150 15.01 -17.60 -2.21
CA SER A 150 16.26 -17.11 -1.65
C SER A 150 17.18 -16.59 -2.75
N LEU A 151 18.15 -15.74 -2.38
CA LEU A 151 19.13 -15.24 -3.35
C LEU A 151 19.99 -16.40 -3.91
N GLU A 152 20.31 -17.38 -3.07
CA GLU A 152 21.06 -18.58 -3.48
C GLU A 152 20.28 -19.39 -4.52
N ALA A 153 18.97 -19.62 -4.28
CA ALA A 153 18.11 -20.34 -5.24
C ALA A 153 17.99 -19.57 -6.57
N LEU A 154 17.96 -18.23 -6.54
CA LEU A 154 17.95 -17.40 -7.73
C LEU A 154 19.28 -17.50 -8.51
N GLU A 155 20.41 -17.49 -7.82
CA GLU A 155 21.73 -17.65 -8.43
C GLU A 155 21.92 -19.04 -9.04
N GLU A 156 21.45 -20.09 -8.36
CA GLU A 156 21.46 -21.45 -8.90
C GLU A 156 20.60 -21.57 -10.15
N ALA A 157 19.38 -21.01 -10.14
CA ALA A 157 18.50 -20.98 -11.31
C ALA A 157 19.15 -20.22 -12.49
N LYS A 158 19.83 -19.10 -12.23
CA LYS A 158 20.57 -18.34 -13.25
C LYS A 158 21.76 -19.13 -13.81
N LYS A 159 22.49 -19.88 -12.97
CA LYS A 159 23.59 -20.73 -13.42
C LYS A 159 23.10 -21.87 -14.33
N VAL A 160 21.96 -22.47 -13.97
CA VAL A 160 21.34 -23.53 -14.79
C VAL A 160 20.83 -22.97 -16.11
N ALA A 161 20.15 -21.82 -16.10
CA ALA A 161 19.66 -21.16 -17.31
C ALA A 161 20.80 -20.61 -18.19
N GLY A 162 21.91 -20.15 -17.60
CA GLY A 162 23.07 -19.60 -18.31
C GLY A 162 23.95 -20.69 -18.98
N GLN A 163 23.83 -21.95 -18.60
CA GLN A 163 24.55 -23.04 -19.25
C GLN A 163 24.00 -23.44 -20.65
N GLY A 164 22.84 -22.90 -21.01
CA GLY A 164 22.21 -23.16 -22.32
C GLY A 164 22.39 -22.06 -23.39
N MET A 165 22.96 -20.92 -23.05
CA MET A 165 23.20 -19.81 -24.01
C MET A 165 24.65 -19.36 -23.86
N GLY A 166 25.52 -19.96 -24.67
CA GLY A 166 26.92 -19.54 -24.81
C GLY A 166 27.04 -18.19 -25.52
N GLU A 167 26.80 -17.11 -24.79
CA GLU A 167 27.28 -15.79 -25.17
C GLU A 167 27.87 -15.14 -23.92
N ALA A 168 29.19 -14.91 -23.97
CA ALA A 168 29.91 -14.22 -22.90
C ALA A 168 29.23 -12.89 -22.61
N ALA A 169 28.49 -12.83 -21.50
CA ALA A 169 27.92 -11.59 -21.02
C ALA A 169 29.06 -10.57 -20.88
N ARG A 170 29.15 -9.61 -21.80
CA ARG A 170 30.07 -8.46 -21.72
C ARG A 170 29.76 -7.76 -20.40
N ASN A 171 30.65 -7.91 -19.45
CA ASN A 171 30.55 -7.16 -18.19
C ASN A 171 30.77 -5.67 -18.53
N PRO A 172 29.74 -4.81 -18.51
CA PRO A 172 29.87 -3.41 -18.88
C PRO A 172 30.82 -2.62 -17.97
N PHE A 173 31.14 -3.20 -16.80
CA PHE A 173 32.06 -2.61 -15.83
C PHE A 173 33.49 -3.13 -15.92
N ALA A 174 33.79 -4.07 -16.83
CA ALA A 174 35.14 -4.59 -17.02
C ALA A 174 36.15 -3.49 -17.40
N GLU A 175 35.69 -2.45 -18.08
CA GLU A 175 36.53 -1.30 -18.47
C GLU A 175 36.94 -0.42 -17.28
N LEU A 176 36.19 -0.42 -16.17
CA LEU A 176 36.54 0.35 -14.96
C LEU A 176 37.81 -0.21 -14.28
N ALA A 177 38.09 -1.51 -14.44
CA ALA A 177 39.33 -2.08 -13.95
C ALA A 177 40.58 -1.53 -14.65
N SER A 178 40.46 -1.10 -15.90
CA SER A 178 41.54 -0.47 -16.67
C SER A 178 41.81 0.96 -16.24
N LEU A 179 40.78 1.69 -15.80
CA LEU A 179 40.90 3.08 -15.30
C LEU A 179 41.62 3.12 -13.95
N ARG A 180 41.44 2.09 -13.09
CA ARG A 180 42.14 1.99 -11.79
C ARG A 180 43.61 1.76 -11.93
N LYS A 181 44.07 1.06 -13.01
CA LYS A 181 45.49 0.90 -13.33
C LYS A 181 46.15 2.18 -13.84
N LYS A 182 45.40 3.05 -14.55
CA LYS A 182 45.89 4.31 -15.09
C LYS A 182 46.04 5.40 -14.01
N ALA A 183 45.24 5.35 -12.96
CA ALA A 183 45.29 6.33 -11.86
C ALA A 183 46.41 6.05 -10.85
N GLY A 184 47.08 4.87 -10.90
CA GLY A 184 48.17 4.47 -9.99
C GLY A 184 49.60 4.69 -10.52
N SER A 185 49.80 5.23 -11.71
CA SER A 185 51.11 5.55 -12.28
C SER A 185 51.25 7.08 -12.42
N GLY A 186 51.34 7.78 -11.30
CA GLY A 186 51.83 9.18 -11.28
C GLY A 186 53.38 9.15 -11.31
N PRO A 187 54.02 10.13 -11.97
CA PRO A 187 55.48 10.19 -12.06
C PRO A 187 56.10 10.61 -10.72
N GLU A 188 57.24 9.97 -10.41
CA GLU A 188 58.21 10.48 -9.43
C GLU A 188 58.78 11.81 -9.88
#